data_51e8377d5e23cf003169557bc5e74f48
#
_entry.id   51e8377d5e23cf003169557bc5e74f48
#
_cell.length_a   1.000
_cell.length_b   1.000
_cell.length_c   1.000
_cell.angle_alpha   90.00
_cell.angle_beta   90.00
_cell.angle_gamma   90.00
#
_symmetry.space_group_name_H-M   'P 1'
#
loop_
_entity.id
_entity.type
_entity.pdbx_description
1 polymer ?
#
loop_
_entity_poly.entity_id
_entity_poly.type
_entity_poly.pdbx_seq_one_letter_code
_entity_poly.pdbx_strand_id
1 'polypeptide(L)'
;MQRTEKYFEKDAFRKSAAGVILAAEADAKTGGGRIALDGTVFYPEGGGQPADRGTLTLADGTVLHVTDVHETGGVIWHTVDALPEAAQPGTAVTGAIDWTWRFDKMQQHTGEHILSGILHQMFGAENVGFHIGSDAVRMDTSVPISAEGLREAETAANRVIWEDVPVVITYPTPEELAVLTYRSKKEIAGQVRIVTIPGADVCACCGTHTAATGQVGQIKILTSENYKGGVRLSVVCGGRALREAQAMRSRQADIGALLSAKADQTAVAVHRVYDEYTALKFAHFGLCQQLFDAMAAQLGPDETAIRIVPGLDPDGLHRLAARLSEATTGLCAALTPNEKGTGYCIARSGGDVRPLTKALNAALNGRGGGKPGICQGSCTATPEQVEEFLRKAL
;
A
#
# COMPACT_ATOMS: atom_id res chain seq x y z
N MET A 1 -7.49 31.89 28.32
CA MET A 1 -8.48 30.79 28.51
C MET A 1 -7.90 29.83 29.54
N GLN A 2 -8.74 29.20 30.37
CA GLN A 2 -8.34 28.15 31.29
C GLN A 2 -7.78 26.96 30.53
N ARG A 3 -6.74 26.25 31.08
CA ARG A 3 -6.24 25.01 30.47
C ARG A 3 -7.26 23.89 30.61
N THR A 4 -7.35 23.03 29.60
CA THR A 4 -8.20 21.85 29.63
C THR A 4 -7.62 20.75 30.52
N GLU A 5 -8.40 20.21 31.45
CA GLU A 5 -8.00 19.04 32.24
C GLU A 5 -8.00 17.77 31.35
N LYS A 6 -6.87 17.05 31.35
CA LYS A 6 -6.63 15.89 30.47
C LYS A 6 -6.95 14.59 31.21
N TYR A 7 -8.21 14.13 31.15
CA TYR A 7 -8.61 12.89 31.82
C TYR A 7 -7.93 11.65 31.24
N PHE A 8 -7.64 11.65 29.95
CA PHE A 8 -6.95 10.55 29.26
C PHE A 8 -5.48 10.33 29.74
N GLU A 9 -4.84 11.33 30.35
CA GLU A 9 -3.51 11.16 30.96
C GLU A 9 -3.59 10.42 32.30
N LYS A 10 -4.69 10.63 33.06
CA LYS A 10 -4.95 9.97 34.33
C LYS A 10 -5.48 8.56 34.17
N ASP A 11 -6.41 8.39 33.21
CA ASP A 11 -7.02 7.11 32.87
C ASP A 11 -7.31 7.05 31.36
N ALA A 12 -6.44 6.35 30.61
CA ALA A 12 -6.59 6.17 29.16
C ALA A 12 -7.81 5.30 28.80
N PHE A 13 -8.39 4.56 29.75
CA PHE A 13 -9.55 3.69 29.58
C PHE A 13 -10.87 4.41 29.87
N ARG A 14 -10.86 5.62 30.37
CA ARG A 14 -12.05 6.42 30.59
C ARG A 14 -12.69 6.78 29.26
N LYS A 15 -13.92 6.29 29.04
CA LYS A 15 -14.61 6.39 27.75
C LYS A 15 -15.48 7.64 27.62
N SER A 16 -15.91 8.23 28.74
CA SER A 16 -16.75 9.41 28.75
C SER A 16 -16.51 10.29 29.97
N ALA A 17 -16.82 11.57 29.84
CA ALA A 17 -16.81 12.52 30.91
C ALA A 17 -17.79 13.67 30.67
N ALA A 18 -18.35 14.21 31.75
CA ALA A 18 -19.00 15.51 31.73
C ALA A 18 -17.93 16.62 31.65
N GLY A 19 -18.27 17.73 31.04
CA GLY A 19 -17.45 18.93 30.93
C GLY A 19 -18.33 20.14 30.66
N VAL A 20 -17.70 21.31 30.64
CA VAL A 20 -18.32 22.58 30.34
C VAL A 20 -17.63 23.24 29.15
N ILE A 21 -18.39 23.78 28.24
CA ILE A 21 -17.87 24.55 27.09
C ILE A 21 -17.19 25.82 27.58
N LEU A 22 -15.91 25.99 27.32
CA LEU A 22 -15.14 27.20 27.61
C LEU A 22 -15.21 28.21 26.44
N ALA A 23 -15.22 27.69 25.20
CA ALA A 23 -15.34 28.46 23.99
C ALA A 23 -15.90 27.62 22.86
N ALA A 24 -16.58 28.27 21.93
CA ALA A 24 -17.07 27.69 20.69
C ALA A 24 -16.78 28.65 19.54
N GLU A 25 -16.24 28.16 18.43
CA GLU A 25 -15.90 28.95 17.25
C GLU A 25 -16.46 28.27 16.01
N ALA A 26 -17.29 28.99 15.26
CA ALA A 26 -17.91 28.48 14.03
C ALA A 26 -16.92 28.49 12.86
N ASP A 27 -16.99 27.49 12.01
CA ASP A 27 -16.38 27.49 10.69
C ASP A 27 -17.46 27.85 9.64
N ALA A 28 -17.41 29.08 9.17
CA ALA A 28 -18.37 29.59 8.19
C ALA A 28 -18.37 28.85 6.84
N LYS A 29 -17.35 28.04 6.56
CA LYS A 29 -17.23 27.31 5.28
C LYS A 29 -17.90 25.94 5.32
N THR A 30 -17.88 25.28 6.48
CA THR A 30 -18.35 23.90 6.62
C THR A 30 -19.68 23.78 7.37
N GLY A 31 -20.11 24.84 8.06
CA GLY A 31 -21.27 24.79 8.99
C GLY A 31 -20.96 24.08 10.30
N GLY A 32 -19.76 23.53 10.45
CA GLY A 32 -19.20 22.97 11.67
C GLY A 32 -18.52 24.02 12.55
N GLY A 33 -17.64 23.55 13.42
CA GLY A 33 -16.86 24.45 14.26
C GLY A 33 -15.90 23.70 15.17
N ARG A 34 -15.38 24.41 16.18
CA ARG A 34 -14.54 23.81 17.21
C ARG A 34 -14.98 24.26 18.60
N ILE A 35 -14.90 23.36 19.54
CA ILE A 35 -15.34 23.55 20.92
C ILE A 35 -14.17 23.25 21.85
N ALA A 36 -13.89 24.17 22.78
CA ALA A 36 -12.96 23.97 23.88
C ALA A 36 -13.72 23.62 25.16
N LEU A 37 -13.22 22.62 25.91
CA LEU A 37 -13.82 22.15 27.17
C LEU A 37 -12.88 22.43 28.36
N ASP A 38 -13.46 22.54 29.56
CA ASP A 38 -12.73 22.61 30.84
C ASP A 38 -11.99 21.33 31.19
N GLY A 39 -12.51 20.16 30.74
CA GLY A 39 -11.88 18.86 30.86
C GLY A 39 -12.35 17.89 29.78
N THR A 40 -11.49 16.95 29.37
CA THR A 40 -11.81 16.05 28.26
C THR A 40 -11.19 14.66 28.37
N VAL A 41 -11.91 13.65 27.86
CA VAL A 41 -11.42 12.29 27.65
C VAL A 41 -10.76 12.10 26.27
N PHE A 42 -10.95 13.08 25.37
CA PHE A 42 -10.45 13.00 23.99
C PHE A 42 -8.94 13.29 23.94
N TYR A 43 -8.17 12.37 23.39
CA TYR A 43 -6.75 12.55 23.10
C TYR A 43 -6.56 13.44 21.87
N PRO A 44 -5.81 14.55 21.98
CA PRO A 44 -5.47 15.38 20.83
C PRO A 44 -4.37 14.71 20.01
N GLU A 45 -4.33 14.97 18.69
CA GLU A 45 -3.24 14.50 17.86
C GLU A 45 -1.88 14.90 18.43
N GLY A 46 -0.99 13.93 18.58
CA GLY A 46 0.35 14.20 19.11
C GLY A 46 1.25 12.97 19.12
N GLY A 47 2.57 13.18 19.07
CA GLY A 47 3.56 12.11 19.19
C GLY A 47 3.43 10.99 18.12
N GLY A 48 2.85 11.28 16.95
CA GLY A 48 2.62 10.30 15.90
C GLY A 48 1.34 9.45 16.07
N GLN A 49 0.57 9.72 17.13
CA GLN A 49 -0.75 9.11 17.35
C GLN A 49 -1.84 10.09 16.87
N PRO A 50 -2.78 9.67 16.02
CA PRO A 50 -3.94 10.46 15.62
C PRO A 50 -4.87 10.78 16.77
N ALA A 51 -5.62 11.90 16.63
CA ALA A 51 -6.64 12.31 17.59
C ALA A 51 -7.75 11.29 17.76
N ASP A 52 -8.45 11.37 18.88
CA ASP A 52 -9.68 10.63 19.08
C ASP A 52 -10.83 11.18 18.25
N ARG A 53 -11.85 10.35 18.12
CA ARG A 53 -13.16 10.65 17.56
C ARG A 53 -14.25 10.26 18.54
N GLY A 54 -15.45 10.77 18.32
CA GLY A 54 -16.59 10.41 19.18
C GLY A 54 -17.69 11.44 19.12
N THR A 55 -18.36 11.72 20.24
CA THR A 55 -19.50 12.63 20.32
C THR A 55 -19.40 13.57 21.51
N LEU A 56 -19.96 14.76 21.36
CA LEU A 56 -20.33 15.66 22.45
C LEU A 56 -21.86 15.76 22.49
N THR A 57 -22.47 15.42 23.61
CA THR A 57 -23.93 15.50 23.81
C THR A 57 -24.23 16.68 24.71
N LEU A 58 -25.01 17.64 24.22
CA LEU A 58 -25.49 18.80 24.97
C LEU A 58 -26.62 18.41 25.95
N ALA A 59 -26.93 19.28 26.90
CA ALA A 59 -27.96 19.03 27.90
C ALA A 59 -29.39 18.83 27.33
N ASP A 60 -29.65 19.40 26.16
CA ASP A 60 -30.91 19.23 25.42
C ASP A 60 -31.01 17.92 24.60
N GLY A 61 -29.94 17.09 24.64
CA GLY A 61 -29.84 15.84 23.90
C GLY A 61 -29.26 16.01 22.50
N THR A 62 -28.89 17.19 22.06
CA THR A 62 -28.22 17.42 20.75
C THR A 62 -26.86 16.75 20.74
N VAL A 63 -26.60 15.94 19.71
CA VAL A 63 -25.33 15.19 19.53
C VAL A 63 -24.51 15.85 18.43
N LEU A 64 -23.25 16.17 18.75
CA LEU A 64 -22.23 16.69 17.84
C LEU A 64 -21.18 15.60 17.60
N HIS A 65 -20.81 15.36 16.35
CA HIS A 65 -19.75 14.40 16.06
C HIS A 65 -18.38 15.07 16.09
N VAL A 66 -17.49 14.58 16.97
CA VAL A 66 -16.10 15.01 17.03
C VAL A 66 -15.31 14.25 15.98
N THR A 67 -14.76 14.98 15.01
CA THR A 67 -14.01 14.40 13.89
C THR A 67 -12.50 14.54 14.07
N ASP A 68 -12.05 15.52 14.86
CA ASP A 68 -10.64 15.78 15.12
C ASP A 68 -10.46 16.52 16.45
N VAL A 69 -9.26 16.40 17.06
CA VAL A 69 -8.94 17.04 18.34
C VAL A 69 -7.50 17.53 18.32
N HIS A 70 -7.30 18.83 18.63
CA HIS A 70 -5.97 19.45 18.71
C HIS A 70 -5.76 20.24 19.98
N GLU A 71 -4.51 20.29 20.44
CA GLU A 71 -4.10 21.11 21.59
C GLU A 71 -3.37 22.37 21.12
N THR A 72 -3.77 23.51 21.66
CA THR A 72 -3.10 24.79 21.43
C THR A 72 -2.99 25.56 22.74
N GLY A 73 -1.78 25.83 23.21
CA GLY A 73 -1.53 26.60 24.44
C GLY A 73 -2.11 25.96 25.71
N GLY A 74 -2.25 24.64 25.75
CA GLY A 74 -2.84 23.89 26.86
C GLY A 74 -4.38 23.83 26.85
N VAL A 75 -4.99 24.31 25.79
CA VAL A 75 -6.45 24.20 25.52
C VAL A 75 -6.69 23.16 24.45
N ILE A 76 -7.57 22.19 24.74
CA ILE A 76 -7.92 21.14 23.78
C ILE A 76 -9.20 21.53 23.05
N TRP A 77 -9.08 21.60 21.71
CA TRP A 77 -10.13 21.93 20.79
C TRP A 77 -10.68 20.69 20.08
N HIS A 78 -12.00 20.54 20.11
CA HIS A 78 -12.71 19.43 19.46
C HIS A 78 -13.39 19.98 18.22
N THR A 79 -12.97 19.53 17.04
CA THR A 79 -13.61 19.84 15.77
C THR A 79 -14.89 19.04 15.62
N VAL A 80 -16.01 19.75 15.41
CA VAL A 80 -17.34 19.16 15.29
C VAL A 80 -17.95 19.43 13.92
N ASP A 81 -18.78 18.49 13.46
CA ASP A 81 -19.44 18.51 12.16
C ASP A 81 -20.55 19.57 12.07
N ALA A 82 -21.15 19.95 13.20
CA ALA A 82 -22.14 21.01 13.30
C ALA A 82 -21.92 21.82 14.58
N LEU A 83 -22.20 23.12 14.56
CA LEU A 83 -22.14 23.99 15.74
C LEU A 83 -23.49 24.70 15.93
N PRO A 84 -24.43 24.11 16.72
CA PRO A 84 -25.72 24.71 17.00
C PRO A 84 -25.61 25.92 17.92
N GLU A 85 -26.60 26.81 17.88
CA GLU A 85 -26.66 28.00 18.77
C GLU A 85 -26.64 27.65 20.27
N ALA A 86 -27.09 26.46 20.63
CA ALA A 86 -27.07 25.97 22.02
C ALA A 86 -25.65 25.64 22.55
N ALA A 87 -24.64 25.48 21.66
CA ALA A 87 -23.27 25.19 22.03
C ALA A 87 -22.50 26.47 22.44
N GLN A 88 -22.90 27.10 23.54
CA GLN A 88 -22.30 28.36 24.01
C GLN A 88 -21.38 28.12 25.22
N PRO A 89 -20.43 29.02 25.51
CA PRO A 89 -19.67 28.99 26.73
C PRO A 89 -20.57 28.90 27.98
N GLY A 90 -20.21 28.02 28.90
CA GLY A 90 -21.00 27.69 30.11
C GLY A 90 -22.00 26.55 29.92
N THR A 91 -22.23 26.05 28.69
CA THR A 91 -23.12 24.90 28.47
C THR A 91 -22.46 23.60 28.91
N ALA A 92 -23.21 22.80 29.69
CA ALA A 92 -22.77 21.47 30.10
C ALA A 92 -22.86 20.48 28.91
N VAL A 93 -21.85 19.64 28.79
CA VAL A 93 -21.78 18.62 27.74
C VAL A 93 -21.29 17.28 28.32
N THR A 94 -21.64 16.18 27.67
CA THR A 94 -21.03 14.87 27.94
C THR A 94 -20.23 14.46 26.71
N GLY A 95 -18.91 14.33 26.86
CA GLY A 95 -18.03 13.78 25.83
C GLY A 95 -17.92 12.28 25.93
N ALA A 96 -18.04 11.57 24.79
CA ALA A 96 -17.84 10.13 24.69
C ALA A 96 -16.97 9.80 23.46
N ILE A 97 -15.87 9.10 23.69
CA ILE A 97 -14.94 8.70 22.63
C ILE A 97 -15.44 7.45 21.87
N ASP A 98 -15.09 7.33 20.59
CA ASP A 98 -15.12 6.05 19.88
C ASP A 98 -14.05 5.12 20.49
N TRP A 99 -14.51 4.22 21.36
CA TRP A 99 -13.62 3.30 22.06
C TRP A 99 -12.88 2.35 21.10
N THR A 100 -13.52 1.92 20.02
CA THR A 100 -12.88 1.04 19.05
C THR A 100 -11.71 1.73 18.36
N TRP A 101 -11.89 3.02 18.02
CA TRP A 101 -10.83 3.85 17.47
C TRP A 101 -9.69 4.08 18.48
N ARG A 102 -10.01 4.49 19.71
CA ARG A 102 -9.03 4.72 20.79
C ARG A 102 -8.21 3.46 21.06
N PHE A 103 -8.87 2.32 21.25
CA PHE A 103 -8.22 1.07 21.63
C PHE A 103 -7.32 0.55 20.50
N ASP A 104 -7.74 0.68 19.24
CA ASP A 104 -6.87 0.42 18.08
C ASP A 104 -5.59 1.26 18.18
N LYS A 105 -5.68 2.57 18.43
CA LYS A 105 -4.49 3.42 18.56
C LYS A 105 -3.60 3.03 19.74
N MET A 106 -4.19 2.68 20.88
CA MET A 106 -3.45 2.17 22.03
C MET A 106 -2.70 0.88 21.70
N GLN A 107 -3.31 -0.07 20.99
CA GLN A 107 -2.65 -1.30 20.53
C GLN A 107 -1.47 -0.99 19.60
N GLN A 108 -1.67 -0.09 18.63
CA GLN A 108 -0.61 0.29 17.68
C GLN A 108 0.55 0.98 18.41
N HIS A 109 0.25 1.92 19.32
CA HIS A 109 1.26 2.71 20.02
C HIS A 109 2.08 1.85 21.01
N THR A 110 1.39 1.05 21.82
CA THR A 110 2.08 0.14 22.77
C THR A 110 2.90 -0.91 22.01
N GLY A 111 2.37 -1.46 20.92
CA GLY A 111 3.10 -2.40 20.07
C GLY A 111 4.34 -1.78 19.43
N GLU A 112 4.27 -0.50 19.03
CA GLU A 112 5.46 0.22 18.54
C GLU A 112 6.53 0.35 19.64
N HIS A 113 6.15 0.73 20.86
CA HIS A 113 7.08 0.81 21.98
C HIS A 113 7.77 -0.54 22.24
N ILE A 114 7.00 -1.63 22.29
CA ILE A 114 7.57 -2.97 22.48
C ILE A 114 8.58 -3.28 21.37
N LEU A 115 8.18 -3.13 20.10
CA LEU A 115 9.04 -3.46 18.97
C LEU A 115 10.27 -2.56 18.91
N SER A 116 10.11 -1.25 19.07
CA SER A 116 11.23 -0.32 19.00
C SER A 116 12.22 -0.50 20.17
N GLY A 117 11.73 -0.86 21.35
CA GLY A 117 12.59 -1.19 22.49
C GLY A 117 13.38 -2.49 22.25
N ILE A 118 12.76 -3.54 21.73
CA ILE A 118 13.43 -4.77 21.34
C ILE A 118 14.48 -4.53 20.24
N LEU A 119 14.15 -3.75 19.21
CA LEU A 119 15.11 -3.39 18.16
C LEU A 119 16.30 -2.60 18.70
N HIS A 120 16.05 -1.72 19.67
CA HIS A 120 17.12 -1.01 20.38
C HIS A 120 18.02 -1.97 21.17
N GLN A 121 17.44 -2.89 21.93
CA GLN A 121 18.19 -3.87 22.73
C GLN A 121 19.02 -4.83 21.87
N MET A 122 18.47 -5.30 20.75
CA MET A 122 19.14 -6.30 19.90
C MET A 122 20.16 -5.70 18.94
N PHE A 123 19.92 -4.49 18.43
CA PHE A 123 20.70 -3.92 17.33
C PHE A 123 21.21 -2.49 17.59
N GLY A 124 20.92 -1.89 18.73
CA GLY A 124 21.20 -0.47 19.00
C GLY A 124 20.39 0.46 18.09
N ALA A 125 19.28 -0.01 17.54
CA ALA A 125 18.46 0.73 16.58
C ALA A 125 17.59 1.77 17.30
N GLU A 126 17.75 3.05 16.95
CA GLU A 126 16.86 4.11 17.40
C GLU A 126 15.66 4.26 16.48
N ASN A 127 14.48 4.54 17.06
CA ASN A 127 13.31 4.95 16.29
C ASN A 127 13.44 6.43 15.90
N VAL A 128 13.75 6.69 14.64
CA VAL A 128 13.94 8.05 14.08
C VAL A 128 12.72 8.60 13.36
N GLY A 129 11.65 7.81 13.24
CA GLY A 129 10.39 8.22 12.64
C GLY A 129 9.24 7.28 13.02
N PHE A 130 8.10 7.85 13.45
CA PHE A 130 6.92 7.10 13.85
C PHE A 130 5.63 7.81 13.45
N HIS A 131 4.68 7.03 12.92
CA HIS A 131 3.35 7.52 12.62
C HIS A 131 2.35 6.36 12.58
N ILE A 132 1.24 6.50 13.29
CA ILE A 132 0.11 5.55 13.21
C ILE A 132 -0.79 5.98 12.05
N GLY A 133 -0.62 5.37 10.89
CA GLY A 133 -1.48 5.57 9.73
C GLY A 133 -2.85 4.89 9.87
N SER A 134 -3.68 5.02 8.81
CA SER A 134 -4.99 4.35 8.72
C SER A 134 -4.85 2.83 8.72
N ASP A 135 -3.90 2.30 7.97
CA ASP A 135 -3.77 0.87 7.70
C ASP A 135 -2.67 0.22 8.55
N ALA A 136 -1.53 0.88 8.67
CA ALA A 136 -0.37 0.38 9.40
C ALA A 136 0.38 1.49 10.15
N VAL A 137 1.19 1.08 11.09
CA VAL A 137 2.21 1.91 11.73
C VAL A 137 3.43 1.94 10.83
N ARG A 138 3.93 3.15 10.55
CA ARG A 138 5.23 3.35 9.93
C ARG A 138 6.26 3.68 11.01
N MET A 139 7.36 2.93 11.02
CA MET A 139 8.49 3.13 11.92
C MET A 139 9.79 3.11 11.14
N ASP A 140 10.66 4.10 11.37
CA ASP A 140 11.97 4.22 10.73
C ASP A 140 13.07 3.97 11.78
N THR A 141 14.03 3.10 11.46
CA THR A 141 15.18 2.81 12.33
C THR A 141 16.42 3.58 11.90
N SER A 142 17.35 3.82 12.84
CA SER A 142 18.61 4.52 12.60
C SER A 142 19.69 3.65 11.93
N VAL A 143 19.54 2.32 11.97
CA VAL A 143 20.53 1.37 11.45
C VAL A 143 19.86 0.33 10.56
N PRO A 144 20.59 -0.26 9.59
CA PRO A 144 20.09 -1.35 8.77
C PRO A 144 19.92 -2.62 9.63
N ILE A 145 18.84 -3.37 9.37
CA ILE A 145 18.56 -4.64 10.05
C ILE A 145 18.20 -5.66 8.97
N SER A 146 18.77 -6.87 9.06
CA SER A 146 18.49 -7.93 8.11
C SER A 146 17.05 -8.46 8.25
N ALA A 147 16.55 -9.08 7.18
CA ALA A 147 15.21 -9.71 7.23
C ALA A 147 15.13 -10.82 8.30
N GLU A 148 16.23 -11.50 8.59
CA GLU A 148 16.31 -12.49 9.67
C GLU A 148 16.25 -11.81 11.04
N GLY A 149 17.07 -10.78 11.27
CA GLY A 149 17.04 -10.00 12.51
C GLY A 149 15.66 -9.38 12.78
N LEU A 150 14.95 -8.92 11.73
CA LEU A 150 13.57 -8.45 11.89
C LEU A 150 12.60 -9.56 12.32
N ARG A 151 12.75 -10.79 11.81
CA ARG A 151 11.94 -11.94 12.25
C ARG A 151 12.22 -12.32 13.70
N GLU A 152 13.48 -12.27 14.11
CA GLU A 152 13.89 -12.52 15.50
C GLU A 152 13.31 -11.45 16.44
N ALA A 153 13.44 -10.16 16.08
CA ALA A 153 12.89 -9.06 16.83
C ALA A 153 11.34 -9.12 16.93
N GLU A 154 10.65 -9.46 15.82
CA GLU A 154 9.19 -9.68 15.84
C GLU A 154 8.81 -10.80 16.82
N THR A 155 9.57 -11.89 16.82
CA THR A 155 9.34 -13.01 17.74
C THR A 155 9.58 -12.59 19.20
N ALA A 156 10.67 -11.88 19.46
CA ALA A 156 10.98 -11.38 20.79
C ALA A 156 9.94 -10.37 21.32
N ALA A 157 9.48 -9.46 20.44
CA ALA A 157 8.41 -8.52 20.76
C ALA A 157 7.08 -9.22 21.12
N ASN A 158 6.73 -10.28 20.37
CA ASN A 158 5.53 -11.07 20.68
C ASN A 158 5.66 -11.88 21.97
N ARG A 159 6.86 -12.28 22.38
CA ARG A 159 7.07 -12.91 23.72
C ARG A 159 6.71 -11.94 24.85
N VAL A 160 7.10 -10.67 24.76
CA VAL A 160 6.70 -9.64 25.74
C VAL A 160 5.18 -9.48 25.81
N ILE A 161 4.48 -9.62 24.67
CA ILE A 161 3.00 -9.62 24.67
C ILE A 161 2.46 -10.83 25.43
N TRP A 162 3.00 -12.01 25.21
CA TRP A 162 2.52 -13.25 25.83
C TRP A 162 2.80 -13.31 27.33
N GLU A 163 3.81 -12.57 27.84
CA GLU A 163 4.11 -12.43 29.26
C GLU A 163 3.10 -11.55 29.99
N ASP A 164 2.28 -10.78 29.26
CA ASP A 164 1.22 -9.89 29.77
C ASP A 164 1.67 -8.97 30.92
N VAL A 165 2.83 -8.34 30.75
CA VAL A 165 3.40 -7.45 31.76
C VAL A 165 2.67 -6.09 31.79
N PRO A 166 2.55 -5.42 32.96
CA PRO A 166 1.88 -4.13 33.07
C PRO A 166 2.66 -3.03 32.33
N VAL A 167 1.92 -2.12 31.67
CA VAL A 167 2.46 -0.87 31.12
C VAL A 167 2.36 0.21 32.19
N VAL A 168 3.52 0.60 32.73
CA VAL A 168 3.58 1.52 33.88
C VAL A 168 3.84 2.95 33.40
N ILE A 169 3.02 3.87 33.84
CA ILE A 169 3.14 5.30 33.54
C ILE A 169 3.54 6.05 34.81
N THR A 170 4.64 6.81 34.75
CA THR A 170 5.15 7.60 35.84
C THR A 170 5.47 9.03 35.44
N TYR A 171 5.52 9.92 36.42
CA TYR A 171 5.92 11.31 36.27
C TYR A 171 7.09 11.58 37.23
N PRO A 172 8.32 11.17 36.89
CA PRO A 172 9.49 11.29 37.75
C PRO A 172 9.77 12.75 38.11
N THR A 173 10.33 12.97 39.31
CA THR A 173 10.92 14.26 39.69
C THR A 173 12.19 14.52 38.86
N PRO A 174 12.70 15.77 38.79
CA PRO A 174 13.97 16.04 38.10
C PRO A 174 15.15 15.20 38.61
N GLU A 175 15.19 14.93 39.91
CA GLU A 175 16.23 14.12 40.58
C GLU A 175 16.12 12.63 40.15
N GLU A 176 14.93 12.08 40.11
CA GLU A 176 14.67 10.71 39.65
C GLU A 176 14.98 10.59 38.16
N LEU A 177 14.60 11.60 37.36
CA LEU A 177 14.83 11.61 35.92
C LEU A 177 16.32 11.65 35.59
N ALA A 178 17.13 12.34 36.37
CA ALA A 178 18.58 12.47 36.17
C ALA A 178 19.34 11.13 36.26
N VAL A 179 18.77 10.14 36.96
CA VAL A 179 19.38 8.81 37.15
C VAL A 179 18.67 7.71 36.35
N LEU A 180 17.53 8.06 35.72
CA LEU A 180 16.73 7.12 34.90
C LEU A 180 17.30 7.03 33.50
N THR A 181 17.63 5.82 33.06
CA THR A 181 17.93 5.56 31.62
C THR A 181 16.63 5.36 30.89
N TYR A 182 16.34 6.27 29.94
CA TYR A 182 15.15 6.21 29.11
C TYR A 182 15.42 6.72 27.70
N ARG A 183 14.62 6.26 26.73
CA ARG A 183 14.67 6.76 25.35
C ARG A 183 13.80 8.01 25.21
N SER A 184 14.21 8.96 24.39
CA SER A 184 13.42 10.13 24.05
C SER A 184 13.69 10.57 22.62
N LYS A 185 12.65 10.88 21.87
CA LYS A 185 12.75 11.40 20.49
C LYS A 185 13.03 12.91 20.43
N LYS A 186 12.82 13.64 21.54
CA LYS A 186 12.96 15.09 21.62
C LYS A 186 13.38 15.49 23.04
N GLU A 187 14.04 16.63 23.16
CA GLU A 187 14.16 17.30 24.45
C GLU A 187 12.77 17.77 24.91
N ILE A 188 12.41 17.46 26.15
CA ILE A 188 11.11 17.76 26.73
C ILE A 188 11.30 18.86 27.79
N ALA A 189 10.66 19.99 27.57
CA ALA A 189 10.59 21.07 28.54
C ALA A 189 9.43 20.81 29.52
N GLY A 190 9.71 20.87 30.84
CA GLY A 190 8.70 20.68 31.89
C GLY A 190 8.61 19.23 32.40
N GLN A 191 7.44 18.84 32.88
CA GLN A 191 7.23 17.51 33.45
C GLN A 191 7.30 16.42 32.37
N VAL A 192 8.20 15.45 32.57
CA VAL A 192 8.38 14.31 31.67
C VAL A 192 7.46 13.17 32.10
N ARG A 193 6.69 12.63 31.16
CA ARG A 193 5.89 11.41 31.35
C ARG A 193 6.65 10.22 30.79
N ILE A 194 6.97 9.25 31.65
CA ILE A 194 7.69 8.03 31.32
C ILE A 194 6.70 6.87 31.19
N VAL A 195 6.81 6.13 30.09
CA VAL A 195 6.12 4.86 29.86
C VAL A 195 7.16 3.75 29.96
N THR A 196 6.96 2.85 30.92
CA THR A 196 7.82 1.69 31.15
C THR A 196 7.07 0.41 30.81
N ILE A 197 7.64 -0.38 29.91
CA ILE A 197 7.23 -1.73 29.60
C ILE A 197 8.36 -2.66 30.06
N PRO A 198 8.20 -3.36 31.20
CA PRO A 198 9.27 -4.19 31.75
C PRO A 198 9.81 -5.19 30.72
N GLY A 199 11.15 -5.25 30.61
CA GLY A 199 11.82 -6.13 29.67
C GLY A 199 11.83 -5.64 28.20
N ALA A 200 11.07 -4.61 27.84
CA ALA A 200 10.99 -4.10 26.48
C ALA A 200 11.45 -2.64 26.34
N ASP A 201 10.82 -1.68 27.02
CA ASP A 201 11.07 -0.26 26.78
C ASP A 201 10.92 0.62 28.02
N VAL A 202 11.72 1.67 28.10
CA VAL A 202 11.53 2.83 28.98
C VAL A 202 11.65 4.08 28.13
N CYS A 203 10.57 4.80 27.93
CA CYS A 203 10.54 5.89 26.97
C CYS A 203 9.69 7.08 27.44
N ALA A 204 10.14 8.29 27.12
CA ALA A 204 9.34 9.49 27.30
C ALA A 204 8.25 9.55 26.23
N CYS A 205 6.97 9.48 26.62
CA CYS A 205 5.84 9.44 25.70
C CYS A 205 4.57 10.05 26.31
N CYS A 206 3.83 10.85 25.52
CA CYS A 206 2.56 11.46 25.92
C CYS A 206 1.33 10.73 25.36
N GLY A 207 1.51 9.67 24.56
CA GLY A 207 0.41 8.93 23.94
C GLY A 207 -0.40 8.08 24.90
N THR A 208 -1.48 7.48 24.39
CA THR A 208 -2.28 6.52 25.15
C THR A 208 -1.80 5.09 24.92
N HIS A 209 -1.77 4.30 25.99
CA HIS A 209 -1.25 2.93 25.97
C HIS A 209 -2.24 1.94 26.56
N THR A 210 -2.08 0.66 26.22
CA THR A 210 -2.79 -0.44 26.87
C THR A 210 -2.35 -0.58 28.33
N ALA A 211 -3.17 -1.16 29.19
CA ALA A 211 -2.83 -1.35 30.60
C ALA A 211 -1.75 -2.44 30.80
N ALA A 212 -1.73 -3.43 29.91
CA ALA A 212 -0.76 -4.52 29.89
C ALA A 212 -0.42 -4.91 28.47
N THR A 213 0.71 -5.56 28.27
CA THR A 213 1.20 -5.94 26.94
C THR A 213 0.30 -6.97 26.25
N GLY A 214 -0.36 -7.87 26.98
CA GLY A 214 -1.29 -8.85 26.42
C GLY A 214 -2.46 -8.21 25.66
N GLN A 215 -2.88 -6.99 26.05
CA GLN A 215 -3.93 -6.25 25.35
C GLN A 215 -3.50 -5.74 23.95
N VAL A 216 -2.21 -5.73 23.63
CA VAL A 216 -1.71 -5.47 22.28
C VAL A 216 -2.11 -6.60 21.33
N GLY A 217 -2.19 -7.84 21.84
CA GLY A 217 -2.60 -9.04 21.11
C GLY A 217 -1.48 -9.66 20.30
N GLN A 218 -1.06 -9.03 19.22
CA GLN A 218 0.02 -9.48 18.33
C GLN A 218 0.68 -8.30 17.63
N ILE A 219 1.99 -8.40 17.40
CA ILE A 219 2.75 -7.50 16.52
C ILE A 219 3.12 -8.27 15.27
N LYS A 220 2.89 -7.66 14.09
CA LYS A 220 3.31 -8.20 12.79
C LYS A 220 4.00 -7.14 11.95
N ILE A 221 5.24 -7.42 11.55
CA ILE A 221 5.95 -6.63 10.53
C ILE A 221 5.43 -7.09 9.16
N LEU A 222 4.83 -6.17 8.39
CA LEU A 222 4.29 -6.46 7.06
C LEU A 222 5.35 -6.31 5.98
N THR A 223 6.07 -5.20 6.01
CA THR A 223 7.13 -4.87 5.04
C THR A 223 8.31 -4.22 5.70
N SER A 224 9.47 -4.35 5.06
CA SER A 224 10.70 -3.64 5.40
C SER A 224 11.37 -3.15 4.12
N GLU A 225 11.85 -1.92 4.12
CA GLU A 225 12.58 -1.31 3.01
C GLU A 225 13.78 -0.50 3.53
N ASN A 226 14.87 -0.46 2.79
CA ASN A 226 16.02 0.38 3.14
C ASN A 226 15.63 1.85 3.06
N TYR A 227 15.88 2.62 4.12
CA TYR A 227 15.52 4.01 4.19
C TYR A 227 16.52 4.84 5.00
N LYS A 228 17.15 5.84 4.37
CA LYS A 228 18.05 6.82 4.99
C LYS A 228 19.13 6.22 5.92
N GLY A 229 19.74 5.12 5.50
CA GLY A 229 20.77 4.43 6.27
C GLY A 229 20.26 3.46 7.34
N GLY A 230 18.96 3.35 7.51
CA GLY A 230 18.27 2.36 8.36
C GLY A 230 17.23 1.57 7.57
N VAL A 231 16.18 1.15 8.26
CA VAL A 231 15.06 0.40 7.68
C VAL A 231 13.74 1.10 8.02
N ARG A 232 12.89 1.27 7.03
CA ARG A 232 11.48 1.64 7.21
C ARG A 232 10.64 0.38 7.34
N LEU A 233 9.88 0.29 8.40
CA LEU A 233 8.98 -0.82 8.69
C LEU A 233 7.52 -0.38 8.56
N SER A 234 6.70 -1.26 7.99
CA SER A 234 5.24 -1.22 8.09
C SER A 234 4.81 -2.29 9.08
N VAL A 235 4.13 -1.89 10.16
CA VAL A 235 3.81 -2.76 11.29
C VAL A 235 2.33 -2.65 11.63
N VAL A 236 1.72 -3.75 12.03
CA VAL A 236 0.35 -3.79 12.55
C VAL A 236 0.29 -4.53 13.86
N CYS A 237 -0.59 -4.07 14.75
CA CYS A 237 -0.79 -4.70 16.05
C CYS A 237 -2.27 -5.05 16.27
N GLY A 238 -2.54 -6.03 17.12
CA GLY A 238 -3.86 -6.37 17.63
C GLY A 238 -4.89 -6.66 16.55
N GLY A 239 -6.00 -5.95 16.58
CA GLY A 239 -7.09 -6.13 15.63
C GLY A 239 -6.68 -5.95 14.16
N ARG A 240 -5.69 -5.09 13.87
CA ARG A 240 -5.15 -4.94 12.50
C ARG A 240 -4.34 -6.16 12.08
N ALA A 241 -3.53 -6.75 12.97
CA ALA A 241 -2.78 -7.95 12.70
C ALA A 241 -3.70 -9.16 12.42
N LEU A 242 -4.81 -9.26 13.18
CA LEU A 242 -5.83 -10.28 12.94
C LEU A 242 -6.50 -10.11 11.56
N ARG A 243 -6.91 -8.89 11.20
CA ARG A 243 -7.51 -8.62 9.88
C ARG A 243 -6.55 -8.96 8.73
N GLU A 244 -5.25 -8.64 8.87
CA GLU A 244 -4.26 -8.99 7.85
C GLU A 244 -4.08 -10.51 7.72
N ALA A 245 -4.02 -11.25 8.84
CA ALA A 245 -3.96 -12.71 8.81
C ALA A 245 -5.20 -13.32 8.13
N GLN A 246 -6.40 -12.79 8.40
CA GLN A 246 -7.65 -13.20 7.75
C GLN A 246 -7.62 -12.92 6.25
N ALA A 247 -7.18 -11.73 5.84
CA ALA A 247 -7.06 -11.34 4.43
C ALA A 247 -6.03 -12.20 3.67
N MET A 248 -4.88 -12.51 4.30
CA MET A 248 -3.90 -13.45 3.73
C MET A 248 -4.52 -14.84 3.53
N ARG A 249 -5.27 -15.32 4.52
CA ARG A 249 -5.92 -16.64 4.44
C ARG A 249 -6.96 -16.69 3.34
N SER A 250 -7.76 -15.61 3.18
CA SER A 250 -8.75 -15.51 2.08
C SER A 250 -8.07 -15.53 0.72
N ARG A 251 -7.05 -14.68 0.51
CA ARG A 251 -6.27 -14.66 -0.75
C ARG A 251 -5.66 -16.02 -1.09
N GLN A 252 -5.14 -16.72 -0.08
CA GLN A 252 -4.59 -18.07 -0.27
C GLN A 252 -5.67 -19.09 -0.63
N ALA A 253 -6.86 -19.00 -0.02
CA ALA A 253 -8.00 -19.86 -0.35
C ALA A 253 -8.49 -19.64 -1.79
N ASP A 254 -8.57 -18.38 -2.23
CA ASP A 254 -8.98 -18.02 -3.61
C ASP A 254 -8.00 -18.59 -4.64
N ILE A 255 -6.68 -18.46 -4.38
CA ILE A 255 -5.63 -19.06 -5.24
C ILE A 255 -5.76 -20.59 -5.23
N GLY A 256 -5.96 -21.18 -4.05
CA GLY A 256 -6.15 -22.63 -3.91
C GLY A 256 -7.37 -23.14 -4.68
N ALA A 257 -8.49 -22.42 -4.61
CA ALA A 257 -9.71 -22.76 -5.37
C ALA A 257 -9.46 -22.70 -6.88
N LEU A 258 -8.82 -21.61 -7.37
CA LEU A 258 -8.49 -21.46 -8.80
C LEU A 258 -7.60 -22.59 -9.33
N LEU A 259 -6.63 -23.03 -8.54
CA LEU A 259 -5.63 -24.03 -8.93
C LEU A 259 -5.98 -25.46 -8.49
N SER A 260 -7.15 -25.67 -7.88
CA SER A 260 -7.56 -26.95 -7.26
C SER A 260 -6.50 -27.50 -6.31
N ALA A 261 -5.88 -26.61 -5.51
CA ALA A 261 -4.78 -26.92 -4.60
C ALA A 261 -5.18 -26.73 -3.13
N LYS A 262 -4.64 -27.57 -2.24
CA LYS A 262 -4.75 -27.36 -0.79
C LYS A 262 -3.93 -26.13 -0.36
N ALA A 263 -4.28 -25.55 0.78
CA ALA A 263 -3.67 -24.31 1.27
C ALA A 263 -2.13 -24.37 1.39
N ASP A 264 -1.59 -25.50 1.83
CA ASP A 264 -0.15 -25.75 1.95
C ASP A 264 0.54 -26.07 0.62
N GLN A 265 -0.24 -26.33 -0.45
CA GLN A 265 0.24 -26.67 -1.79
C GLN A 265 0.07 -25.54 -2.83
N THR A 266 -0.46 -24.38 -2.43
CA THR A 266 -0.74 -23.28 -3.37
C THR A 266 0.52 -22.79 -4.10
N ALA A 267 1.65 -22.67 -3.40
CA ALA A 267 2.91 -22.25 -4.01
C ALA A 267 3.40 -23.27 -5.07
N VAL A 268 3.33 -24.56 -4.76
CA VAL A 268 3.68 -25.64 -5.69
C VAL A 268 2.79 -25.61 -6.92
N ALA A 269 1.48 -25.41 -6.73
CA ALA A 269 0.53 -25.32 -7.83
C ALA A 269 0.78 -24.09 -8.74
N VAL A 270 1.15 -22.94 -8.17
CA VAL A 270 1.56 -21.76 -8.95
C VAL A 270 2.80 -22.06 -9.80
N HIS A 271 3.83 -22.68 -9.22
CA HIS A 271 5.04 -23.06 -9.97
C HIS A 271 4.71 -24.04 -11.08
N ARG A 272 3.90 -25.05 -10.82
CA ARG A 272 3.47 -26.02 -11.84
C ARG A 272 2.80 -25.32 -13.04
N VAL A 273 1.82 -24.43 -12.79
CA VAL A 273 1.13 -23.70 -13.86
C VAL A 273 2.08 -22.79 -14.62
N TYR A 274 3.03 -22.15 -13.93
CA TYR A 274 4.05 -21.32 -14.57
C TYR A 274 4.97 -22.14 -15.48
N ASP A 275 5.38 -23.33 -15.04
CA ASP A 275 6.24 -24.23 -15.83
C ASP A 275 5.47 -24.79 -17.04
N GLU A 276 4.20 -25.21 -16.85
CA GLU A 276 3.31 -25.67 -17.93
C GLU A 276 3.07 -24.54 -18.96
N TYR A 277 2.81 -23.32 -18.52
CA TYR A 277 2.68 -22.15 -19.40
C TYR A 277 3.96 -21.88 -20.21
N THR A 278 5.10 -21.95 -19.54
CA THR A 278 6.40 -21.74 -20.18
C THR A 278 6.70 -22.83 -21.21
N ALA A 279 6.46 -24.09 -20.88
CA ALA A 279 6.60 -25.21 -21.82
C ALA A 279 5.65 -25.09 -23.03
N LEU A 280 4.37 -24.70 -22.79
CA LEU A 280 3.41 -24.47 -23.86
C LEU A 280 3.84 -23.33 -24.78
N LYS A 281 4.38 -22.24 -24.22
CA LYS A 281 4.92 -21.12 -25.00
C LYS A 281 6.08 -21.55 -25.91
N PHE A 282 6.99 -22.38 -25.42
CA PHE A 282 8.08 -22.94 -26.23
C PHE A 282 7.57 -23.91 -27.29
N ALA A 283 6.63 -24.78 -26.95
CA ALA A 283 6.02 -25.69 -27.92
C ALA A 283 5.29 -24.93 -29.02
N HIS A 284 4.50 -23.93 -28.69
CA HIS A 284 3.83 -23.03 -29.63
C HIS A 284 4.84 -22.32 -30.56
N PHE A 285 5.93 -21.77 -29.97
CA PHE A 285 6.99 -21.16 -30.82
C PHE A 285 7.58 -22.15 -31.81
N GLY A 286 7.88 -23.38 -31.38
CA GLY A 286 8.41 -24.45 -32.24
C GLY A 286 7.45 -24.84 -33.37
N LEU A 287 6.16 -24.98 -33.07
CA LEU A 287 5.13 -25.27 -34.08
C LEU A 287 4.99 -24.12 -35.09
N CYS A 288 4.99 -22.88 -34.63
CA CYS A 288 4.99 -21.72 -35.51
C CYS A 288 6.21 -21.73 -36.45
N GLN A 289 7.38 -22.06 -35.94
CA GLN A 289 8.60 -22.12 -36.74
C GLN A 289 8.52 -23.21 -37.82
N GLN A 290 8.04 -24.40 -37.48
CA GLN A 290 7.81 -25.48 -38.46
C GLN A 290 6.79 -25.09 -39.53
N LEU A 291 5.71 -24.40 -39.16
CA LEU A 291 4.73 -23.89 -40.11
C LEU A 291 5.35 -22.84 -41.02
N PHE A 292 6.16 -21.91 -40.51
CA PHE A 292 6.82 -20.88 -41.31
C PHE A 292 7.82 -21.48 -42.27
N ASP A 293 8.59 -22.49 -41.84
CA ASP A 293 9.51 -23.22 -42.69
C ASP A 293 8.77 -23.98 -43.84
N ALA A 294 7.65 -24.62 -43.50
CA ALA A 294 6.83 -25.30 -44.52
C ALA A 294 6.21 -24.32 -45.54
N MET A 295 5.75 -23.16 -45.09
CA MET A 295 5.24 -22.10 -45.98
C MET A 295 6.36 -21.53 -46.86
N ALA A 296 7.55 -21.31 -46.34
CA ALA A 296 8.69 -20.81 -47.07
C ALA A 296 9.21 -21.82 -48.12
N ALA A 297 9.21 -23.12 -47.79
CA ALA A 297 9.67 -24.19 -48.71
C ALA A 297 8.80 -24.37 -49.95
N GLN A 298 7.58 -23.82 -49.98
CA GLN A 298 6.67 -23.87 -51.11
C GLN A 298 6.87 -22.75 -52.13
N LEU A 299 7.74 -21.77 -51.84
CA LEU A 299 7.91 -20.56 -52.63
C LEU A 299 8.92 -20.76 -53.78
N GLY A 300 8.57 -20.22 -54.94
CA GLY A 300 9.50 -20.05 -56.03
C GLY A 300 10.46 -18.86 -55.85
N PRO A 301 11.55 -18.77 -56.62
CA PRO A 301 12.62 -17.78 -56.42
C PRO A 301 12.17 -16.33 -56.44
N ASP A 302 11.15 -15.97 -57.23
CA ASP A 302 10.65 -14.59 -57.39
C ASP A 302 9.18 -14.45 -57.02
N GLU A 303 8.63 -15.39 -56.27
CA GLU A 303 7.22 -15.42 -55.90
C GLU A 303 6.85 -14.40 -54.87
N THR A 304 5.76 -13.64 -55.08
CA THR A 304 5.14 -12.80 -54.03
C THR A 304 4.36 -13.66 -53.05
N ALA A 305 4.69 -13.58 -51.77
CA ALA A 305 4.11 -14.38 -50.71
C ALA A 305 3.35 -13.53 -49.70
N ILE A 306 2.03 -13.46 -49.82
CA ILE A 306 1.16 -12.85 -48.82
C ILE A 306 0.45 -13.96 -48.05
N ARG A 307 0.59 -14.00 -46.74
CA ARG A 307 0.01 -15.06 -45.88
C ARG A 307 -0.82 -14.44 -44.76
N ILE A 308 -2.09 -14.82 -44.70
CA ILE A 308 -3.00 -14.47 -43.59
C ILE A 308 -2.95 -15.63 -42.59
N VAL A 309 -2.43 -15.37 -41.42
CA VAL A 309 -2.29 -16.37 -40.35
C VAL A 309 -2.89 -15.79 -39.07
N PRO A 310 -4.11 -16.23 -38.67
CA PRO A 310 -4.76 -15.76 -37.45
C PRO A 310 -3.97 -16.13 -36.20
N GLY A 311 -4.00 -15.25 -35.18
CA GLY A 311 -3.45 -15.51 -33.83
C GLY A 311 -1.94 -15.30 -33.71
N LEU A 312 -1.26 -14.79 -34.74
CA LEU A 312 0.14 -14.39 -34.61
C LEU A 312 0.24 -13.08 -33.81
N ASP A 313 1.12 -13.09 -32.84
CA ASP A 313 1.56 -11.88 -32.14
C ASP A 313 2.52 -11.05 -33.03
N PRO A 314 2.89 -9.82 -32.65
CA PRO A 314 3.80 -9.00 -33.45
C PRO A 314 5.13 -9.68 -33.78
N ASP A 315 5.69 -10.46 -32.83
CA ASP A 315 6.93 -11.21 -33.04
C ASP A 315 6.74 -12.35 -34.05
N GLY A 316 5.63 -13.07 -33.95
CA GLY A 316 5.25 -14.12 -34.92
C GLY A 316 5.08 -13.59 -36.34
N LEU A 317 4.42 -12.41 -36.51
CA LEU A 317 4.32 -11.74 -37.81
C LEU A 317 5.69 -11.38 -38.38
N HIS A 318 6.56 -10.83 -37.55
CA HIS A 318 7.91 -10.47 -37.96
C HIS A 318 8.71 -11.70 -38.40
N ARG A 319 8.69 -12.79 -37.60
CA ARG A 319 9.39 -14.04 -37.92
C ARG A 319 8.86 -14.70 -39.22
N LEU A 320 7.54 -14.72 -39.40
CA LEU A 320 6.95 -15.27 -40.64
C LEU A 320 7.39 -14.46 -41.86
N ALA A 321 7.23 -13.13 -41.82
CA ALA A 321 7.61 -12.27 -42.94
C ALA A 321 9.11 -12.37 -43.27
N ALA A 322 9.97 -12.38 -42.23
CA ALA A 322 11.41 -12.56 -42.39
C ALA A 322 11.72 -13.92 -43.05
N ARG A 323 11.12 -15.01 -42.52
CA ARG A 323 11.38 -16.36 -43.04
C ARG A 323 10.93 -16.56 -44.50
N LEU A 324 9.77 -15.96 -44.86
CA LEU A 324 9.32 -15.95 -46.25
C LEU A 324 10.30 -15.18 -47.15
N SER A 325 10.82 -14.02 -46.70
CA SER A 325 11.75 -13.18 -47.47
C SER A 325 13.15 -13.78 -47.63
N GLU A 326 13.49 -14.81 -46.87
CA GLU A 326 14.72 -15.61 -47.07
C GLU A 326 14.56 -16.63 -48.22
N ALA A 327 13.33 -17.03 -48.56
CA ALA A 327 13.05 -18.05 -49.54
C ALA A 327 12.74 -17.48 -50.95
N THR A 328 12.44 -16.19 -51.06
CA THR A 328 12.10 -15.55 -52.36
C THR A 328 12.62 -14.10 -52.41
N THR A 329 12.88 -13.59 -53.64
CA THR A 329 13.19 -12.16 -53.86
C THR A 329 11.90 -11.34 -54.09
N GLY A 330 10.74 -11.97 -54.14
CA GLY A 330 9.43 -11.34 -54.24
C GLY A 330 9.05 -10.59 -52.96
N LEU A 331 7.92 -9.87 -53.00
CA LEU A 331 7.37 -9.23 -51.81
C LEU A 331 6.76 -10.27 -50.88
N CYS A 332 7.12 -10.23 -49.62
CA CYS A 332 6.56 -11.07 -48.57
C CYS A 332 5.74 -10.25 -47.57
N ALA A 333 4.56 -10.75 -47.19
CA ALA A 333 3.76 -10.16 -46.14
C ALA A 333 3.11 -11.23 -45.26
N ALA A 334 3.17 -11.02 -43.97
CA ALA A 334 2.43 -11.75 -42.97
C ALA A 334 1.33 -10.86 -42.40
N LEU A 335 0.10 -11.34 -42.37
CA LEU A 335 -1.09 -10.62 -41.93
C LEU A 335 -1.81 -11.42 -40.84
N THR A 336 -2.32 -10.74 -39.81
CA THR A 336 -3.17 -11.37 -38.79
C THR A 336 -4.36 -10.47 -38.46
N PRO A 337 -5.59 -10.99 -38.39
CA PRO A 337 -6.73 -10.23 -37.93
C PRO A 337 -6.57 -9.95 -36.42
N ASN A 338 -6.97 -8.77 -35.99
CA ASN A 338 -7.04 -8.38 -34.58
C ASN A 338 -8.33 -7.55 -34.30
N GLU A 339 -8.62 -7.24 -33.07
CA GLU A 339 -9.83 -6.51 -32.64
C GLU A 339 -10.01 -5.13 -33.35
N LYS A 340 -8.95 -4.53 -33.85
CA LYS A 340 -8.95 -3.18 -34.46
C LYS A 340 -8.76 -3.20 -35.99
N GLY A 341 -8.66 -4.39 -36.58
CA GLY A 341 -8.39 -4.58 -38.02
C GLY A 341 -7.31 -5.61 -38.28
N THR A 342 -6.17 -5.23 -38.83
CA THR A 342 -5.10 -6.15 -39.26
C THR A 342 -3.75 -5.72 -38.72
N GLY A 343 -3.06 -6.65 -38.07
CA GLY A 343 -1.61 -6.57 -37.83
C GLY A 343 -0.86 -7.07 -39.06
N TYR A 344 0.18 -6.39 -39.49
CA TYR A 344 0.94 -6.76 -40.70
C TYR A 344 2.46 -6.69 -40.47
N CYS A 345 3.19 -7.52 -41.18
CA CYS A 345 4.64 -7.34 -41.36
C CYS A 345 4.95 -7.58 -42.84
N ILE A 346 5.66 -6.64 -43.49
CA ILE A 346 6.03 -6.66 -44.90
C ILE A 346 7.54 -6.76 -44.99
N ALA A 347 8.06 -7.70 -45.78
CA ALA A 347 9.49 -7.91 -45.93
C ALA A 347 9.84 -8.15 -47.43
N ARG A 348 11.06 -7.78 -47.82
CA ARG A 348 11.64 -8.08 -49.13
C ARG A 348 13.15 -8.19 -49.06
N SER A 349 13.70 -9.31 -49.48
CA SER A 349 15.13 -9.52 -49.59
C SER A 349 15.77 -8.51 -50.54
N GLY A 350 16.79 -7.80 -50.14
CA GLY A 350 17.51 -6.82 -50.98
C GLY A 350 16.70 -5.59 -51.42
N GLY A 351 15.46 -5.40 -50.92
CA GLY A 351 14.55 -4.29 -51.28
C GLY A 351 14.33 -3.28 -50.17
N ASP A 352 13.61 -2.20 -50.50
CA ASP A 352 13.15 -1.21 -49.53
C ASP A 352 11.61 -1.18 -49.48
N VAL A 353 11.03 -1.71 -48.40
CA VAL A 353 9.59 -1.79 -48.18
C VAL A 353 8.99 -0.59 -47.44
N ARG A 354 9.80 0.41 -47.03
CA ARG A 354 9.33 1.59 -46.32
C ARG A 354 8.36 2.48 -47.10
N PRO A 355 8.61 2.75 -48.42
CA PRO A 355 7.66 3.51 -49.27
C PRO A 355 6.31 2.81 -49.37
N LEU A 356 6.29 1.49 -49.60
CA LEU A 356 5.10 0.68 -49.67
C LEU A 356 4.32 0.68 -48.33
N THR A 357 5.04 0.52 -47.22
CA THR A 357 4.44 0.58 -45.86
C THR A 357 3.83 1.93 -45.59
N LYS A 358 4.48 3.03 -45.98
CA LYS A 358 3.93 4.39 -45.86
C LYS A 358 2.66 4.59 -46.68
N ALA A 359 2.64 4.10 -47.90
CA ALA A 359 1.45 4.12 -48.76
C ALA A 359 0.29 3.32 -48.20
N LEU A 360 0.56 2.08 -47.69
CA LEU A 360 -0.42 1.24 -47.00
C LEU A 360 -1.02 1.96 -45.76
N ASN A 361 -0.17 2.52 -44.92
CA ASN A 361 -0.64 3.24 -43.75
C ASN A 361 -1.53 4.44 -44.10
N ALA A 362 -1.20 5.17 -45.17
CA ALA A 362 -2.00 6.30 -45.62
C ALA A 362 -3.36 5.84 -46.21
N ALA A 363 -3.37 4.75 -46.97
CA ALA A 363 -4.59 4.26 -47.65
C ALA A 363 -5.54 3.53 -46.70
N LEU A 364 -5.02 2.81 -45.70
CA LEU A 364 -5.79 1.89 -44.84
C LEU A 364 -5.82 2.35 -43.36
N ASN A 365 -5.60 3.63 -43.10
CA ASN A 365 -5.58 4.21 -41.77
C ASN A 365 -4.68 3.41 -40.79
N GLY A 366 -3.46 3.11 -41.26
CA GLY A 366 -2.50 2.29 -40.54
C GLY A 366 -1.41 3.11 -39.81
N ARG A 367 -0.69 2.40 -38.96
CA ARG A 367 0.50 2.90 -38.25
C ARG A 367 1.56 1.81 -38.23
N GLY A 368 2.79 2.16 -38.55
CA GLY A 368 3.90 1.24 -38.51
C GLY A 368 5.10 1.78 -39.28
N GLY A 369 6.16 0.98 -39.34
CA GLY A 369 7.43 1.30 -39.99
C GLY A 369 8.48 0.26 -39.68
N GLY A 370 9.72 0.52 -40.04
CA GLY A 370 10.83 -0.39 -39.79
C GLY A 370 12.11 -0.02 -40.55
N LYS A 371 12.90 -1.05 -40.86
CA LYS A 371 14.13 -0.96 -41.63
C LYS A 371 13.81 -1.17 -43.13
N PRO A 372 14.74 -0.86 -44.09
CA PRO A 372 14.48 -1.03 -45.51
C PRO A 372 13.93 -2.40 -45.90
N GLY A 373 14.53 -3.47 -45.42
CA GLY A 373 14.15 -4.85 -45.78
C GLY A 373 12.90 -5.38 -45.08
N ILE A 374 12.43 -4.75 -43.99
CA ILE A 374 11.29 -5.23 -43.22
C ILE A 374 10.60 -4.11 -42.44
N CYS A 375 9.27 -4.02 -42.55
CA CYS A 375 8.42 -3.07 -41.86
C CYS A 375 7.23 -3.77 -41.22
N GLN A 376 6.78 -3.31 -40.07
CA GLN A 376 5.70 -3.88 -39.30
C GLN A 376 4.73 -2.80 -38.81
N GLY A 377 3.46 -3.15 -38.68
CA GLY A 377 2.45 -2.21 -38.20
C GLY A 377 1.08 -2.84 -38.01
N SER A 378 0.08 -1.97 -37.95
CA SER A 378 -1.33 -2.34 -37.91
C SER A 378 -2.18 -1.30 -38.64
N CYS A 379 -3.33 -1.71 -39.15
CA CYS A 379 -4.31 -0.83 -39.80
C CYS A 379 -5.74 -1.25 -39.45
N THR A 380 -6.72 -0.40 -39.78
CA THR A 380 -8.13 -0.67 -39.48
C THR A 380 -8.85 -1.52 -40.57
N ALA A 381 -8.16 -1.81 -41.68
CA ALA A 381 -8.68 -2.64 -42.77
C ALA A 381 -8.66 -4.13 -42.43
N THR A 382 -9.47 -4.95 -43.12
CA THR A 382 -9.42 -6.40 -43.00
C THR A 382 -8.16 -6.99 -43.66
N PRO A 383 -7.74 -8.20 -43.32
CA PRO A 383 -6.59 -8.85 -43.95
C PRO A 383 -6.70 -8.94 -45.46
N GLU A 384 -7.91 -9.19 -46.01
CA GLU A 384 -8.17 -9.30 -47.41
C GLU A 384 -8.00 -7.95 -48.15
N GLN A 385 -8.42 -6.85 -47.48
CA GLN A 385 -8.22 -5.50 -48.04
C GLN A 385 -6.74 -5.13 -48.05
N VAL A 386 -5.98 -5.54 -47.02
CA VAL A 386 -4.52 -5.33 -46.98
C VAL A 386 -3.85 -6.17 -48.08
N GLU A 387 -4.23 -7.42 -48.27
CA GLU A 387 -3.72 -8.29 -49.35
C GLU A 387 -4.01 -7.67 -50.71
N GLU A 388 -5.25 -7.24 -50.97
CA GLU A 388 -5.64 -6.60 -52.22
C GLU A 388 -4.81 -5.34 -52.50
N PHE A 389 -4.60 -4.50 -51.48
CA PHE A 389 -3.75 -3.31 -51.60
C PHE A 389 -2.33 -3.69 -51.99
N LEU A 390 -1.73 -4.66 -51.31
CA LEU A 390 -0.35 -5.11 -51.57
C LEU A 390 -0.20 -5.70 -52.97
N ARG A 391 -1.18 -6.47 -53.46
CA ARG A 391 -1.18 -7.05 -54.83
C ARG A 391 -1.32 -6.00 -55.91
N LYS A 392 -2.05 -4.91 -55.68
CA LYS A 392 -2.19 -3.78 -56.61
C LYS A 392 -0.98 -2.88 -56.67
N ALA A 393 -0.15 -2.87 -55.65
CA ALA A 393 1.03 -2.01 -55.52
C ALA A 393 2.31 -2.67 -56.10
N LEU A 394 2.21 -3.90 -56.60
CA LEU A 394 3.27 -4.65 -57.28
C LEU A 394 3.18 -4.44 -58.78
#